data_2bbffad53a91c10ef3e7cc26f9fed839
#
_entry.id   2bbffad53a91c10ef3e7cc26f9fed839
#
_cell.length_a   1.000
_cell.length_b   1.000
_cell.length_c   1.000
_cell.angle_alpha   90.00
_cell.angle_beta   90.00
_cell.angle_gamma   90.00
#
_symmetry.space_group_name_H-M   'P 1'
#
loop_
_entity.id
_entity.type
_entity.pdbx_description
1 polymer ?
#
loop_
_entity_poly.entity_id
_entity_poly.type
_entity_poly.pdbx_seq_one_letter_code
_entity_poly.pdbx_strand_id
1 'polypeptide(L)'
;LLASCRASAVIIGPGIVTESPTGQLREYLEAADPYVAFAKILQLFNPPASYGEQISPKATIDPAANLAVGVTIFPHVFVGRGTWVGARTVLYPGVFLGEQVRVGQDCVLHPNVVVRDGCRVGNRVVLHAGVVIGSDGFGYAGEGNQRVKIPQVGIVEVEDDVEIGVNTTVDRGALT
;
A
#
# COMPACT_ATOMS: atom_id res chain seq x y z
N LEU A 1 21.72 -27.50 11.83
CA LEU A 1 21.06 -26.90 10.64
C LEU A 1 22.04 -26.66 9.50
N LEU A 2 23.25 -26.10 9.74
CA LEU A 2 24.23 -25.87 8.67
C LEU A 2 24.76 -27.14 8.02
N ALA A 3 24.94 -28.22 8.77
CA ALA A 3 25.48 -29.49 8.27
C ALA A 3 24.57 -30.18 7.23
N SER A 4 23.28 -29.97 7.29
CA SER A 4 22.29 -30.55 6.35
C SER A 4 21.80 -29.55 5.29
N CYS A 5 22.29 -28.31 5.31
CA CYS A 5 21.87 -27.28 4.37
C CYS A 5 22.45 -27.57 2.97
N ARG A 6 21.62 -27.46 1.93
CA ARG A 6 21.98 -27.68 0.52
C ARG A 6 22.21 -26.38 -0.26
N ALA A 7 22.11 -25.22 0.39
CA ALA A 7 22.33 -23.93 -0.25
C ALA A 7 23.82 -23.74 -0.59
N SER A 8 24.11 -23.11 -1.72
CA SER A 8 25.46 -22.74 -2.14
C SER A 8 25.97 -21.51 -1.38
N ALA A 9 25.09 -20.62 -0.92
CA ALA A 9 25.40 -19.46 -0.09
C ALA A 9 24.47 -19.40 1.11
N VAL A 10 24.97 -18.91 2.24
CA VAL A 10 24.20 -18.77 3.50
C VAL A 10 24.46 -17.40 4.10
N ILE A 11 23.40 -16.70 4.47
CA ILE A 11 23.50 -15.42 5.20
C ILE A 11 23.66 -15.76 6.69
N ILE A 12 24.67 -15.19 7.32
CA ILE A 12 24.98 -15.42 8.73
C ILE A 12 25.09 -14.10 9.49
N GLY A 13 24.87 -14.18 10.80
CA GLY A 13 25.12 -13.06 11.71
C GLY A 13 26.59 -12.97 12.11
N PRO A 14 27.00 -11.85 12.75
CA PRO A 14 28.36 -11.67 13.23
C PRO A 14 28.76 -12.73 14.25
N GLY A 15 30.01 -13.18 14.18
CA GLY A 15 30.61 -14.12 15.16
C GLY A 15 30.14 -15.57 15.04
N ILE A 16 29.41 -15.92 13.99
CA ILE A 16 29.10 -17.34 13.73
C ILE A 16 30.33 -18.03 13.13
N VAL A 17 30.85 -19.05 13.84
CA VAL A 17 31.96 -19.85 13.35
C VAL A 17 31.48 -20.79 12.25
N THR A 18 32.11 -20.66 11.08
CA THR A 18 31.72 -21.36 9.84
C THR A 18 32.62 -22.56 9.52
N GLU A 19 33.18 -23.23 10.52
CA GLU A 19 33.89 -24.47 10.26
C GLU A 19 32.96 -25.50 9.64
N SER A 20 33.18 -25.79 8.36
CA SER A 20 32.40 -26.80 7.63
C SER A 20 32.92 -28.18 7.97
N PRO A 21 32.20 -29.03 8.75
CA PRO A 21 32.63 -30.37 9.07
C PRO A 21 32.62 -31.31 7.87
N THR A 22 32.07 -30.88 6.72
CA THR A 22 31.79 -31.75 5.59
C THR A 22 32.57 -31.45 4.32
N GLY A 23 33.54 -30.52 4.34
CA GLY A 23 34.38 -30.20 3.17
C GLY A 23 33.60 -29.62 1.97
N GLN A 24 32.32 -29.28 2.12
CA GLN A 24 31.56 -28.59 1.08
C GLN A 24 31.94 -27.11 1.07
N LEU A 25 32.40 -26.65 -0.08
CA LEU A 25 32.60 -25.21 -0.32
C LEU A 25 31.24 -24.50 -0.29
N ARG A 26 31.06 -23.65 0.71
CA ARG A 26 29.91 -22.75 0.83
C ARG A 26 30.39 -21.34 0.99
N GLU A 27 29.70 -20.44 0.32
CA GLU A 27 29.90 -19.02 0.54
C GLU A 27 29.08 -18.54 1.73
N TYR A 28 29.69 -17.77 2.58
CA TYR A 28 29.03 -17.15 3.73
C TYR A 28 28.97 -15.63 3.54
N LEU A 29 27.76 -15.09 3.62
CA LEU A 29 27.50 -13.66 3.55
C LEU A 29 27.21 -13.17 4.96
N GLU A 30 28.20 -12.55 5.59
CA GLU A 30 28.02 -11.99 6.92
C GLU A 30 27.24 -10.66 6.85
N ALA A 31 26.20 -10.53 7.64
CA ALA A 31 25.36 -9.34 7.76
C ALA A 31 25.06 -9.03 9.22
N ALA A 32 25.05 -7.75 9.57
CA ALA A 32 24.73 -7.31 10.94
C ALA A 32 23.34 -7.83 11.39
N ASP A 33 22.38 -7.86 10.47
CA ASP A 33 21.08 -8.50 10.64
C ASP A 33 20.79 -9.40 9.41
N PRO A 34 20.90 -10.71 9.57
CA PRO A 34 20.63 -11.67 8.49
C PRO A 34 19.20 -11.61 7.93
N TYR A 35 18.22 -11.25 8.74
CA TYR A 35 16.83 -11.18 8.32
C TYR A 35 16.58 -9.95 7.42
N VAL A 36 17.17 -8.83 7.78
CA VAL A 36 17.15 -7.62 6.93
C VAL A 36 17.92 -7.86 5.62
N ALA A 37 19.07 -8.54 5.67
CA ALA A 37 19.82 -8.90 4.47
C ALA A 37 19.02 -9.82 3.56
N PHE A 38 18.34 -10.82 4.12
CA PHE A 38 17.44 -11.72 3.39
C PHE A 38 16.30 -10.95 2.70
N ALA A 39 15.64 -10.03 3.40
CA ALA A 39 14.58 -9.20 2.83
C ALA A 39 15.10 -8.37 1.64
N LYS A 40 16.27 -7.74 1.77
CA LYS A 40 16.90 -6.97 0.69
C LYS A 40 17.25 -7.83 -0.53
N ILE A 41 17.73 -9.04 -0.30
CA ILE A 41 18.04 -10.00 -1.38
C ILE A 41 16.76 -10.43 -2.08
N LEU A 42 15.69 -10.72 -1.34
CA LEU A 42 14.39 -11.03 -1.94
C LEU A 42 13.88 -9.89 -2.81
N GLN A 43 13.98 -8.64 -2.36
CA GLN A 43 13.60 -7.46 -3.14
C GLN A 43 14.45 -7.31 -4.41
N LEU A 44 15.75 -7.62 -4.35
CA LEU A 44 16.64 -7.57 -5.52
C LEU A 44 16.21 -8.58 -6.60
N PHE A 45 15.82 -9.78 -6.21
CA PHE A 45 15.38 -10.82 -7.15
C PHE A 45 13.91 -10.73 -7.54
N ASN A 46 13.12 -9.95 -6.79
CA ASN A 46 11.70 -9.74 -7.05
C ASN A 46 11.38 -8.23 -7.03
N PRO A 47 11.93 -7.47 -7.98
CA PRO A 47 11.64 -6.04 -8.02
C PRO A 47 10.15 -5.80 -8.25
N PRO A 48 9.58 -4.73 -7.69
CA PRO A 48 8.20 -4.35 -7.96
C PRO A 48 7.94 -4.21 -9.46
N ALA A 49 6.74 -4.61 -9.88
CA ALA A 49 6.34 -4.43 -11.28
C ALA A 49 6.36 -2.94 -11.65
N SER A 50 7.04 -2.61 -12.74
CA SER A 50 7.06 -1.25 -13.30
C SER A 50 6.24 -1.22 -14.58
N TYR A 51 5.21 -0.39 -14.60
CA TYR A 51 4.29 -0.28 -15.74
C TYR A 51 4.58 0.95 -16.61
N GLY A 52 5.43 1.86 -16.14
CA GLY A 52 5.61 3.17 -16.75
C GLY A 52 4.36 4.05 -16.62
N GLU A 53 4.38 5.19 -17.31
CA GLU A 53 3.23 6.08 -17.35
C GLU A 53 2.19 5.55 -18.35
N GLN A 54 1.03 5.19 -17.84
CA GLN A 54 -0.11 4.81 -18.69
C GLN A 54 -1.45 5.13 -18.02
N ILE A 55 -2.35 5.69 -18.78
CA ILE A 55 -3.72 5.97 -18.35
C ILE A 55 -4.67 5.20 -19.26
N SER A 56 -5.39 4.24 -18.69
CA SER A 56 -6.37 3.45 -19.44
C SER A 56 -7.51 4.33 -19.98
N PRO A 57 -7.88 4.22 -21.26
CA PRO A 57 -9.06 4.93 -21.78
C PRO A 57 -10.38 4.45 -21.18
N LYS A 58 -10.37 3.34 -20.42
CA LYS A 58 -11.53 2.82 -19.68
C LYS A 58 -11.57 3.32 -18.23
N ALA A 59 -10.66 4.17 -17.81
CA ALA A 59 -10.74 4.87 -16.53
C ALA A 59 -11.66 6.08 -16.66
N THR A 60 -12.33 6.43 -15.56
CA THR A 60 -13.14 7.64 -15.44
C THR A 60 -12.41 8.64 -14.56
N ILE A 61 -11.91 9.70 -15.14
CA ILE A 61 -11.11 10.71 -14.44
C ILE A 61 -11.79 12.06 -14.62
N ASP A 62 -12.11 12.71 -13.49
CA ASP A 62 -12.70 14.05 -13.53
C ASP A 62 -11.69 15.05 -14.14
N PRO A 63 -12.12 15.97 -15.02
CA PRO A 63 -11.22 16.96 -15.64
C PRO A 63 -10.49 17.88 -14.64
N ALA A 64 -11.01 18.05 -13.43
CA ALA A 64 -10.37 18.82 -12.37
C ALA A 64 -9.46 17.98 -11.47
N ALA A 65 -9.28 16.69 -11.75
CA ALA A 65 -8.30 15.85 -11.06
C ALA A 65 -6.87 16.18 -11.55
N ASN A 66 -5.91 16.04 -10.67
CA ASN A 66 -4.50 16.32 -10.93
C ASN A 66 -3.68 15.02 -10.83
N LEU A 67 -3.10 14.61 -11.93
CA LEU A 67 -2.23 13.43 -12.00
C LEU A 67 -0.78 13.87 -12.20
N ALA A 68 0.11 13.44 -11.32
CA ALA A 68 1.54 13.71 -11.47
C ALA A 68 2.18 12.79 -12.53
N VAL A 69 3.42 13.07 -12.89
CA VAL A 69 4.18 12.30 -13.88
C VAL A 69 4.40 10.85 -13.46
N GLY A 70 4.32 9.93 -14.41
CA GLY A 70 4.60 8.51 -14.19
C GLY A 70 3.47 7.73 -13.50
N VAL A 71 2.28 8.31 -13.35
CA VAL A 71 1.13 7.62 -12.77
C VAL A 71 0.64 6.52 -13.72
N THR A 72 0.35 5.35 -13.16
CA THR A 72 -0.26 4.22 -13.88
C THR A 72 -1.70 4.05 -13.45
N ILE A 73 -2.65 4.13 -14.37
CA ILE A 73 -4.08 3.98 -14.11
C ILE A 73 -4.65 2.86 -14.98
N PHE A 74 -5.10 1.81 -14.34
CA PHE A 74 -5.70 0.65 -14.98
C PHE A 74 -7.18 0.87 -15.36
N PRO A 75 -7.79 -0.05 -16.14
CA PRO A 75 -9.21 0.04 -16.48
C PRO A 75 -10.13 0.09 -15.26
N HIS A 76 -11.26 0.80 -15.39
CA HIS A 76 -12.31 0.90 -14.38
C HIS A 76 -11.90 1.61 -13.09
N VAL A 77 -10.80 2.33 -13.09
CA VAL A 77 -10.46 3.26 -12.02
C VAL A 77 -11.36 4.49 -12.11
N PHE A 78 -11.84 4.96 -10.97
CA PHE A 78 -12.53 6.23 -10.85
C PHE A 78 -11.68 7.23 -10.04
N VAL A 79 -11.50 8.44 -10.58
CA VAL A 79 -10.81 9.55 -9.89
C VAL A 79 -11.72 10.77 -9.87
N GLY A 80 -12.17 11.13 -8.68
CA GLY A 80 -13.12 12.22 -8.45
C GLY A 80 -12.51 13.62 -8.57
N ARG A 81 -13.41 14.61 -8.57
CA ARG A 81 -13.08 16.02 -8.75
C ARG A 81 -12.10 16.53 -7.68
N GLY A 82 -11.09 17.29 -8.11
CA GLY A 82 -10.10 17.91 -7.24
C GLY A 82 -9.16 16.91 -6.55
N THR A 83 -9.24 15.63 -6.90
CA THR A 83 -8.33 14.61 -6.37
C THR A 83 -6.95 14.75 -6.98
N TRP A 84 -5.93 14.58 -6.15
CA TRP A 84 -4.52 14.61 -6.54
C TRP A 84 -3.87 13.25 -6.37
N VAL A 85 -3.16 12.80 -7.40
CA VAL A 85 -2.40 11.53 -7.39
C VAL A 85 -0.93 11.83 -7.66
N GLY A 86 -0.08 11.46 -6.71
CA GLY A 86 1.35 11.69 -6.74
C GLY A 86 2.10 10.83 -7.76
N ALA A 87 3.33 11.24 -8.05
CA ALA A 87 4.16 10.63 -9.08
C ALA A 87 4.39 9.13 -8.86
N ARG A 88 4.45 8.36 -9.94
CA ARG A 88 4.74 6.92 -9.98
C ARG A 88 3.77 6.04 -9.17
N THR A 89 2.64 6.60 -8.77
CA THR A 89 1.59 5.85 -8.09
C THR A 89 0.82 4.97 -9.07
N VAL A 90 0.50 3.74 -8.63
CA VAL A 90 -0.18 2.72 -9.43
C VAL A 90 -1.59 2.50 -8.87
N LEU A 91 -2.60 2.73 -9.70
CA LEU A 91 -4.01 2.48 -9.39
C LEU A 91 -4.49 1.27 -10.19
N TYR A 92 -4.68 0.15 -9.50
CA TYR A 92 -5.14 -1.10 -10.11
C TYR A 92 -6.65 -1.08 -10.46
N PRO A 93 -7.15 -2.05 -11.23
CA PRO A 93 -8.55 -2.05 -11.68
C PRO A 93 -9.56 -1.93 -10.56
N GLY A 94 -10.59 -1.10 -10.76
CA GLY A 94 -11.68 -0.91 -9.79
C GLY A 94 -11.34 -0.03 -8.59
N VAL A 95 -10.16 0.59 -8.54
CA VAL A 95 -9.84 1.60 -7.52
C VAL A 95 -10.79 2.77 -7.66
N PHE A 96 -11.37 3.20 -6.54
CA PHE A 96 -12.23 4.36 -6.43
C PHE A 96 -11.57 5.42 -5.53
N LEU A 97 -11.28 6.57 -6.10
CA LEU A 97 -10.87 7.77 -5.37
C LEU A 97 -11.98 8.79 -5.44
N GLY A 98 -12.57 9.13 -4.30
CA GLY A 98 -13.62 10.13 -4.17
C GLY A 98 -13.16 11.55 -4.53
N GLU A 99 -13.96 12.55 -4.19
CA GLU A 99 -13.61 13.96 -4.42
C GLU A 99 -12.58 14.45 -3.40
N GLN A 100 -11.68 15.34 -3.83
CA GLN A 100 -10.67 16.01 -2.99
C GLN A 100 -9.75 15.05 -2.22
N VAL A 101 -9.61 13.82 -2.68
CA VAL A 101 -8.67 12.85 -2.13
C VAL A 101 -7.23 13.28 -2.46
N ARG A 102 -6.30 12.98 -1.57
CA ARG A 102 -4.87 13.14 -1.85
C ARG A 102 -4.18 11.81 -1.70
N VAL A 103 -3.48 11.36 -2.74
CA VAL A 103 -2.62 10.17 -2.71
C VAL A 103 -1.20 10.61 -3.01
N GLY A 104 -0.27 10.25 -2.15
CA GLY A 104 1.15 10.54 -2.30
C GLY A 104 1.81 9.86 -3.48
N GLN A 105 3.12 10.00 -3.56
CA GLN A 105 3.94 9.38 -4.61
C GLN A 105 4.34 7.94 -4.25
N ASP A 106 4.69 7.15 -5.27
CA ASP A 106 5.19 5.78 -5.13
C ASP A 106 4.22 4.85 -4.39
N CYS A 107 2.91 5.13 -4.43
CA CYS A 107 1.89 4.31 -3.80
C CYS A 107 1.41 3.19 -4.73
N VAL A 108 0.92 2.10 -4.12
CA VAL A 108 0.30 0.98 -4.82
C VAL A 108 -1.08 0.73 -4.22
N LEU A 109 -2.13 1.04 -4.99
CA LEU A 109 -3.50 0.78 -4.62
C LEU A 109 -4.01 -0.43 -5.42
N HIS A 110 -4.15 -1.55 -4.74
CA HIS A 110 -4.58 -2.82 -5.32
C HIS A 110 -6.06 -2.83 -5.76
N PRO A 111 -6.52 -3.86 -6.48
CA PRO A 111 -7.87 -3.87 -7.05
C PRO A 111 -8.97 -3.61 -6.01
N ASN A 112 -9.96 -2.80 -6.40
CA ASN A 112 -11.14 -2.47 -5.60
C ASN A 112 -10.85 -1.72 -4.27
N VAL A 113 -9.71 -1.07 -4.15
CA VAL A 113 -9.46 -0.13 -3.06
C VAL A 113 -10.39 1.07 -3.22
N VAL A 114 -10.98 1.51 -2.11
CA VAL A 114 -11.85 2.69 -2.02
C VAL A 114 -11.25 3.71 -1.07
N VAL A 115 -11.02 4.92 -1.55
CA VAL A 115 -10.66 6.07 -0.71
C VAL A 115 -11.77 7.11 -0.84
N ARG A 116 -12.48 7.36 0.27
CA ARG A 116 -13.61 8.27 0.32
C ARG A 116 -13.17 9.74 0.33
N ASP A 117 -14.11 10.61 0.02
CA ASP A 117 -13.90 12.05 -0.16
C ASP A 117 -13.08 12.69 0.97
N GLY A 118 -12.15 13.56 0.61
CA GLY A 118 -11.31 14.35 1.50
C GLY A 118 -10.19 13.57 2.20
N CYS A 119 -10.20 12.24 2.16
CA CYS A 119 -9.17 11.43 2.83
C CYS A 119 -7.79 11.60 2.19
N ARG A 120 -6.75 11.35 2.99
CA ARG A 120 -5.36 11.52 2.58
C ARG A 120 -4.57 10.23 2.75
N VAL A 121 -3.75 9.94 1.77
CA VAL A 121 -2.81 8.80 1.75
C VAL A 121 -1.43 9.39 1.48
N GLY A 122 -0.49 9.09 2.36
CA GLY A 122 0.91 9.52 2.28
C GLY A 122 1.68 8.90 1.13
N ASN A 123 2.99 8.95 1.21
CA ASN A 123 3.89 8.42 0.18
C ASN A 123 4.26 6.94 0.46
N ARG A 124 4.57 6.16 -0.58
CA ARG A 124 5.02 4.76 -0.46
C ARG A 124 4.05 3.87 0.30
N VAL A 125 2.76 4.19 0.21
CA VAL A 125 1.69 3.45 0.87
C VAL A 125 1.25 2.30 -0.02
N VAL A 126 1.03 1.13 0.58
CA VAL A 126 0.44 -0.03 -0.08
C VAL A 126 -0.93 -0.32 0.52
N LEU A 127 -1.98 -0.17 -0.28
CA LEU A 127 -3.33 -0.57 0.11
C LEU A 127 -3.70 -1.84 -0.64
N HIS A 128 -3.86 -2.95 0.09
CA HIS A 128 -4.21 -4.23 -0.51
C HIS A 128 -5.66 -4.27 -0.98
N ALA A 129 -6.00 -5.31 -1.77
CA ALA A 129 -7.29 -5.41 -2.44
C ALA A 129 -8.48 -5.28 -1.47
N GLY A 130 -9.48 -4.50 -1.86
CA GLY A 130 -10.69 -4.29 -1.09
C GLY A 130 -10.57 -3.42 0.17
N VAL A 131 -9.43 -2.78 0.39
CA VAL A 131 -9.28 -1.80 1.48
C VAL A 131 -10.21 -0.62 1.26
N VAL A 132 -10.89 -0.18 2.34
CA VAL A 132 -11.76 0.99 2.34
C VAL A 132 -11.26 2.02 3.35
N ILE A 133 -10.92 3.20 2.87
CA ILE A 133 -10.46 4.33 3.69
C ILE A 133 -11.55 5.40 3.75
N GLY A 134 -11.99 5.75 4.96
CA GLY A 134 -12.91 6.85 5.21
C GLY A 134 -14.39 6.50 5.07
N SER A 135 -14.78 5.23 5.29
CA SER A 135 -16.19 4.89 5.46
C SER A 135 -16.78 5.54 6.71
N ASP A 136 -18.09 5.68 6.74
CA ASP A 136 -18.75 6.21 7.93
C ASP A 136 -18.65 5.24 9.11
N GLY A 137 -18.22 5.72 10.25
CA GLY A 137 -18.34 5.01 11.51
C GLY A 137 -19.79 4.82 11.94
N PHE A 138 -20.02 3.88 12.84
CA PHE A 138 -21.35 3.65 13.42
C PHE A 138 -21.66 4.70 14.48
N GLY A 139 -22.52 5.68 14.14
CA GLY A 139 -22.92 6.75 15.06
C GLY A 139 -24.41 7.05 14.92
N TYR A 140 -25.18 6.84 16.00
CA TYR A 140 -26.60 7.19 16.08
C TYR A 140 -26.93 7.75 17.46
N ALA A 141 -27.74 8.81 17.52
CA ALA A 141 -28.37 9.30 18.72
C ALA A 141 -29.78 8.72 18.87
N GLY A 142 -30.19 8.48 20.12
CA GLY A 142 -31.56 8.04 20.43
C GLY A 142 -32.47 9.23 20.67
N GLU A 143 -33.64 9.26 20.02
CA GLU A 143 -34.70 10.23 20.27
C GLU A 143 -36.01 9.46 20.43
N GLY A 144 -36.38 9.15 21.68
CA GLY A 144 -37.50 8.24 21.97
C GLY A 144 -37.29 6.86 21.33
N ASN A 145 -38.20 6.46 20.43
CA ASN A 145 -38.10 5.21 19.67
C ASN A 145 -37.37 5.37 18.33
N GLN A 146 -36.83 6.56 18.00
CA GLN A 146 -36.16 6.83 16.75
C GLN A 146 -34.64 6.84 16.92
N ARG A 147 -33.92 6.52 15.85
CA ARG A 147 -32.48 6.63 15.75
C ARG A 147 -32.12 7.70 14.72
N VAL A 148 -31.41 8.71 15.14
CA VAL A 148 -30.92 9.79 14.29
C VAL A 148 -29.46 9.52 13.95
N LYS A 149 -29.13 9.39 12.65
CA LYS A 149 -27.76 9.18 12.19
C LYS A 149 -26.91 10.42 12.53
N ILE A 150 -25.79 10.20 13.17
CA ILE A 150 -24.76 11.24 13.35
C ILE A 150 -23.90 11.25 12.10
N PRO A 151 -23.88 12.34 11.32
CA PRO A 151 -23.01 12.45 10.17
C PRO A 151 -21.54 12.31 10.58
N GLN A 152 -20.78 11.60 9.77
CA GLN A 152 -19.34 11.43 9.96
C GLN A 152 -18.64 12.39 9.00
N VAL A 153 -18.16 13.52 9.52
CA VAL A 153 -17.62 14.64 8.70
C VAL A 153 -16.09 14.75 8.76
N GLY A 154 -15.45 13.95 9.60
CA GLY A 154 -13.99 13.86 9.65
C GLY A 154 -13.40 13.17 8.43
N ILE A 155 -12.09 13.08 8.38
CA ILE A 155 -11.34 12.38 7.33
C ILE A 155 -10.42 11.32 7.96
N VAL A 156 -9.85 10.46 7.11
CA VAL A 156 -8.76 9.57 7.47
C VAL A 156 -7.48 10.08 6.81
N GLU A 157 -6.42 10.12 7.58
CA GLU A 157 -5.07 10.36 7.09
C GLU A 157 -4.23 9.10 7.31
N VAL A 158 -3.74 8.51 6.23
CA VAL A 158 -2.77 7.41 6.24
C VAL A 158 -1.40 8.03 5.99
N GLU A 159 -0.48 7.84 6.91
CA GLU A 159 0.87 8.40 6.82
C GLU A 159 1.76 7.67 5.80
N ASP A 160 3.00 8.13 5.64
CA ASP A 160 3.99 7.53 4.73
C ASP A 160 4.36 6.10 5.17
N ASP A 161 4.75 5.27 4.20
CA ASP A 161 5.30 3.92 4.42
C ASP A 161 4.34 2.94 5.11
N VAL A 162 3.03 3.19 5.08
CA VAL A 162 2.00 2.32 5.66
C VAL A 162 1.59 1.25 4.67
N GLU A 163 1.43 0.03 5.16
CA GLU A 163 0.83 -1.08 4.41
C GLU A 163 -0.44 -1.57 5.12
N ILE A 164 -1.58 -1.62 4.40
CA ILE A 164 -2.88 -2.03 4.94
C ILE A 164 -3.34 -3.31 4.25
N GLY A 165 -3.61 -4.35 5.04
CA GLY A 165 -3.99 -5.68 4.58
C GLY A 165 -5.35 -5.75 3.87
N VAL A 166 -5.56 -6.85 3.15
CA VAL A 166 -6.77 -7.10 2.33
C VAL A 166 -8.06 -6.91 3.13
N ASN A 167 -9.06 -6.25 2.50
CA ASN A 167 -10.41 -6.03 3.05
C ASN A 167 -10.45 -5.32 4.42
N THR A 168 -9.42 -4.58 4.78
CA THR A 168 -9.43 -3.73 5.97
C THR A 168 -10.25 -2.48 5.72
N THR A 169 -11.04 -2.07 6.71
CA THR A 169 -11.77 -0.79 6.71
C THR A 169 -11.24 0.12 7.80
N VAL A 170 -11.05 1.39 7.45
CA VAL A 170 -10.67 2.46 8.40
C VAL A 170 -11.75 3.54 8.30
N ASP A 171 -12.55 3.64 9.34
CA ASP A 171 -13.66 4.58 9.37
C ASP A 171 -13.18 6.00 9.67
N ARG A 172 -13.89 6.98 9.09
CA ARG A 172 -13.69 8.40 9.42
C ARG A 172 -14.29 8.74 10.78
N GLY A 173 -13.76 9.75 11.43
CA GLY A 173 -14.33 10.26 12.66
C GLY A 173 -15.66 11.01 12.45
N ALA A 174 -16.46 11.11 13.53
CA ALA A 174 -17.65 11.97 13.53
C ALA A 174 -17.29 13.46 13.33
N LEU A 175 -16.15 13.84 13.85
CA LEU A 175 -15.51 15.15 13.69
C LEU A 175 -14.10 14.98 13.14
N THR A 176 -13.14 15.73 13.56
CA THR A 176 -11.73 15.59 13.18
C THR A 176 -11.03 14.50 13.99
#